data_155d311a54fe3deeae4c3cc82aa84321
#
_entry.id   155d311a54fe3deeae4c3cc82aa84321
#
_cell.length_a   1.000
_cell.length_b   1.000
_cell.length_c   1.000
_cell.angle_alpha   90.00
_cell.angle_beta   90.00
_cell.angle_gamma   90.00
#
_symmetry.space_group_name_H-M   'P 1'
#
loop_
_entity.id
_entity.type
_entity.pdbx_description
1 polymer ?
#
loop_
_entity_poly.entity_id
_entity_poly.type
_entity_poly.pdbx_seq_one_letter_code
_entity_poly.pdbx_strand_id
1 'polypeptide(L)'
;MNTTNENAQKQSVWTQPMAQDQFDFMSTVLAAPSPIGFEAAMSYGVIKPEFESFMPASWGVHQFKGSASIVFDSHPGRDDLTSIMIVGHADKIRMQVRKIDEDGKVWINTDSFLPTTLIGHEVKVFCLDPEKSGAYKSITGCTVEALGAIHFSTPAQRTGEQGIKPESIYLELHMHGEDRKAQVEALGLRAGDPILLDRPIKRGVAADTFYGAYLDNGLGCFSVTEIARMLASEGLDKVRVLYTIATHEEIGRFGSTQVVGEIKPDVLIATDVNHDYEAAPGIGSRNMTPLKMGEGFTVGRGSVSSEFLVQTLANVCSEKEIPYQIDFSGRDMGTDGMAAALAGVDSAAITIGYPIRNMHTSSESAHTGDLLASIHAIAELLRHFNDFNNGNGITRDDLKNSHIRLDNL
;
A
#
# COMPACT_ATOMS: atom_id res chain seq x y z
N MET A 1 -49.21 1.50 26.67
CA MET A 1 -48.13 2.48 26.52
C MET A 1 -46.84 1.71 26.24
N ASN A 2 -46.54 1.54 24.97
CA ASN A 2 -45.31 0.88 24.55
C ASN A 2 -44.28 1.98 24.33
N THR A 3 -43.36 2.11 25.25
CA THR A 3 -42.12 2.87 25.04
C THR A 3 -41.15 1.97 24.29
N THR A 4 -41.11 2.09 22.98
CA THR A 4 -40.05 1.53 22.14
C THR A 4 -38.74 2.21 22.52
N ASN A 5 -37.80 1.39 23.03
CA ASN A 5 -36.43 1.77 23.30
C ASN A 5 -35.74 2.22 22.00
N GLU A 6 -35.62 3.54 21.81
CA GLU A 6 -34.78 4.17 20.77
C GLU A 6 -33.33 4.25 21.22
N ASN A 7 -32.75 3.15 21.66
CA ASN A 7 -31.28 3.01 21.82
C ASN A 7 -30.81 1.91 20.89
N ALA A 8 -31.00 2.07 19.59
CA ALA A 8 -30.13 1.43 18.62
C ALA A 8 -28.78 2.13 18.74
N GLN A 9 -27.86 1.55 19.51
CA GLN A 9 -26.45 1.93 19.53
C GLN A 9 -26.00 1.97 18.06
N LYS A 10 -25.62 3.16 17.57
CA LYS A 10 -25.16 3.35 16.20
C LYS A 10 -23.90 2.49 16.04
N GLN A 11 -24.03 1.38 15.34
CA GLN A 11 -22.96 0.40 15.18
C GLN A 11 -21.80 1.08 14.45
N SER A 12 -20.59 0.97 14.96
CA SER A 12 -19.40 1.59 14.37
C SER A 12 -19.12 1.03 12.97
N VAL A 13 -18.70 1.86 12.04
CA VAL A 13 -18.49 1.47 10.62
C VAL A 13 -17.48 0.34 10.46
N TRP A 14 -16.46 0.26 11.30
CA TRP A 14 -15.44 -0.80 11.28
C TRP A 14 -15.94 -2.16 11.81
N THR A 15 -17.13 -2.22 12.39
CA THR A 15 -17.78 -3.48 12.80
C THR A 15 -18.75 -4.01 11.76
N GLN A 16 -18.84 -3.32 10.60
CA GLN A 16 -19.66 -3.71 9.47
C GLN A 16 -18.79 -4.04 8.27
N PRO A 17 -19.24 -4.91 7.36
CA PRO A 17 -18.57 -5.03 6.06
C PRO A 17 -18.52 -3.67 5.36
N MET A 18 -17.38 -3.37 4.73
CA MET A 18 -17.23 -2.16 3.91
C MET A 18 -18.36 -2.05 2.88
N ALA A 19 -18.89 -0.84 2.70
CA ALA A 19 -19.92 -0.55 1.72
C ALA A 19 -19.47 -0.95 0.30
N GLN A 20 -20.42 -1.30 -0.57
CA GLN A 20 -20.09 -1.87 -1.87
C GLN A 20 -19.39 -0.85 -2.78
N ASP A 21 -19.82 0.39 -2.77
CA ASP A 21 -19.21 1.48 -3.54
C ASP A 21 -17.75 1.74 -3.13
N GLN A 22 -17.47 1.74 -1.84
CA GLN A 22 -16.09 1.83 -1.32
C GLN A 22 -15.25 0.61 -1.72
N PHE A 23 -15.84 -0.60 -1.65
CA PHE A 23 -15.15 -1.81 -2.08
C PHE A 23 -14.86 -1.81 -3.59
N ASP A 24 -15.77 -1.31 -4.41
CA ASP A 24 -15.60 -1.18 -5.86
C ASP A 24 -14.51 -0.17 -6.19
N PHE A 25 -14.44 0.97 -5.48
CA PHE A 25 -13.36 1.92 -5.63
C PHE A 25 -12.00 1.31 -5.20
N MET A 26 -11.95 0.65 -4.04
CA MET A 26 -10.76 -0.08 -3.59
C MET A 26 -10.31 -1.11 -4.63
N SER A 27 -11.26 -1.86 -5.21
CA SER A 27 -10.97 -2.81 -6.28
C SER A 27 -10.37 -2.14 -7.52
N THR A 28 -10.84 -0.95 -7.88
CA THR A 28 -10.31 -0.15 -8.98
C THR A 28 -8.88 0.30 -8.72
N VAL A 29 -8.57 0.77 -7.51
CA VAL A 29 -7.21 1.15 -7.10
C VAL A 29 -6.27 -0.05 -7.17
N LEU A 30 -6.67 -1.19 -6.57
CA LEU A 30 -5.84 -2.40 -6.57
C LEU A 30 -5.69 -3.04 -7.96
N ALA A 31 -6.63 -2.83 -8.87
CA ALA A 31 -6.55 -3.31 -10.24
C ALA A 31 -5.65 -2.44 -11.14
N ALA A 32 -5.29 -1.22 -10.74
CA ALA A 32 -4.44 -0.34 -11.53
C ALA A 32 -3.10 -1.03 -11.86
N PRO A 33 -2.66 -1.04 -13.12
CA PRO A 33 -1.43 -1.70 -13.54
C PRO A 33 -0.21 -0.84 -13.23
N SER A 34 0.23 -0.85 -11.98
CA SER A 34 1.32 -0.01 -11.46
C SER A 34 2.53 -0.81 -10.96
N PRO A 35 3.12 -1.74 -11.78
CA PRO A 35 4.39 -2.32 -11.40
C PRO A 35 5.45 -1.24 -11.28
N ILE A 36 6.47 -1.47 -10.45
CA ILE A 36 7.62 -0.55 -10.32
C ILE A 36 8.06 -0.04 -11.71
N GLY A 37 8.09 1.28 -11.87
CA GLY A 37 8.40 1.97 -13.14
C GLY A 37 7.17 2.32 -13.99
N PHE A 38 5.95 1.93 -13.59
CA PHE A 38 4.68 2.22 -14.29
C PHE A 38 3.62 2.84 -13.36
N GLU A 39 4.04 3.38 -12.22
CA GLU A 39 3.17 3.85 -11.13
C GLU A 39 2.19 4.94 -11.56
N ALA A 40 2.50 5.67 -12.63
CA ALA A 40 1.60 6.67 -13.21
C ALA A 40 0.22 6.09 -13.57
N ALA A 41 0.14 4.78 -13.83
CA ALA A 41 -1.14 4.11 -14.08
C ALA A 41 -2.08 4.17 -12.87
N MET A 42 -1.56 4.11 -11.64
CA MET A 42 -2.34 4.28 -10.43
C MET A 42 -2.42 5.75 -10.03
N SER A 43 -1.27 6.42 -9.84
CA SER A 43 -1.22 7.77 -9.27
C SER A 43 -1.91 8.82 -10.15
N TYR A 44 -1.67 8.78 -11.47
CA TYR A 44 -2.28 9.74 -12.41
C TYR A 44 -3.51 9.20 -13.12
N GLY A 45 -3.58 7.87 -13.33
CA GLY A 45 -4.67 7.26 -14.09
C GLY A 45 -5.90 6.92 -13.26
N VAL A 46 -5.76 6.66 -11.96
CA VAL A 46 -6.86 6.29 -11.06
C VAL A 46 -7.03 7.31 -9.94
N ILE A 47 -5.99 7.55 -9.15
CA ILE A 47 -6.11 8.38 -7.93
C ILE A 47 -6.34 9.85 -8.27
N LYS A 48 -5.59 10.41 -9.21
CA LYS A 48 -5.73 11.83 -9.57
C LYS A 48 -7.15 12.17 -10.08
N PRO A 49 -7.75 11.46 -11.05
CA PRO A 49 -9.14 11.71 -11.45
C PRO A 49 -10.15 11.58 -10.31
N GLU A 50 -9.92 10.63 -9.39
CA GLU A 50 -10.78 10.45 -8.23
C GLU A 50 -10.72 11.65 -7.29
N PHE A 51 -9.51 12.14 -6.95
CA PHE A 51 -9.35 13.37 -6.17
C PHE A 51 -10.01 14.57 -6.86
N GLU A 52 -9.83 14.74 -8.16
CA GLU A 52 -10.43 15.82 -8.95
C GLU A 52 -11.96 15.80 -8.92
N SER A 53 -12.60 14.67 -8.61
CA SER A 53 -14.04 14.54 -8.50
C SER A 53 -14.63 15.13 -7.21
N PHE A 54 -13.84 15.22 -6.14
CA PHE A 54 -14.34 15.66 -4.83
C PHE A 54 -13.51 16.75 -4.15
N MET A 55 -12.24 16.95 -4.53
CA MET A 55 -11.37 17.93 -3.87
C MET A 55 -11.87 19.36 -4.10
N PRO A 56 -11.80 20.24 -3.08
CA PRO A 56 -12.07 21.66 -3.23
C PRO A 56 -11.15 22.31 -4.28
N ALA A 57 -11.67 23.30 -5.02
CA ALA A 57 -10.91 24.03 -6.03
C ALA A 57 -9.71 24.84 -5.43
N SER A 58 -9.70 25.03 -4.12
CA SER A 58 -8.61 25.69 -3.39
C SER A 58 -7.40 24.77 -3.14
N TRP A 59 -7.56 23.45 -3.30
CA TRP A 59 -6.45 22.52 -3.12
C TRP A 59 -5.46 22.60 -4.27
N GLY A 60 -4.18 22.36 -3.95
CA GLY A 60 -3.10 22.26 -4.94
C GLY A 60 -2.79 20.83 -5.30
N VAL A 61 -2.16 20.65 -6.46
CA VAL A 61 -1.67 19.33 -6.92
C VAL A 61 -0.21 19.45 -7.33
N HIS A 62 0.66 18.69 -6.69
CA HIS A 62 2.09 18.61 -7.02
C HIS A 62 2.38 17.26 -7.67
N GLN A 63 2.87 17.27 -8.90
CA GLN A 63 3.22 16.07 -9.67
C GLN A 63 4.73 15.93 -9.81
N PHE A 64 5.28 14.85 -9.32
CA PHE A 64 6.69 14.48 -9.45
C PHE A 64 6.89 13.66 -10.72
N LYS A 65 7.11 14.32 -11.84
CA LYS A 65 7.11 13.68 -13.18
C LYS A 65 8.18 12.59 -13.34
N GLY A 66 9.27 12.66 -12.59
CA GLY A 66 10.37 11.69 -12.66
C GLY A 66 10.06 10.38 -11.93
N SER A 67 9.26 10.43 -10.86
CA SER A 67 8.89 9.27 -10.05
C SER A 67 7.41 8.88 -10.20
N ALA A 68 6.58 9.73 -10.79
CA ALA A 68 5.12 9.61 -10.82
C ALA A 68 4.44 9.71 -9.44
N SER A 69 5.14 10.15 -8.40
CA SER A 69 4.52 10.51 -7.13
C SER A 69 3.63 11.73 -7.29
N ILE A 70 2.58 11.83 -6.46
CA ILE A 70 1.63 12.95 -6.49
C ILE A 70 1.23 13.34 -5.07
N VAL A 71 1.07 14.65 -4.84
CA VAL A 71 0.62 15.22 -3.58
C VAL A 71 -0.55 16.15 -3.83
N PHE A 72 -1.64 15.93 -3.10
CA PHE A 72 -2.80 16.82 -3.03
C PHE A 72 -2.69 17.63 -1.74
N ASP A 73 -2.58 18.94 -1.89
CA ASP A 73 -2.25 19.88 -0.83
C ASP A 73 -3.50 20.67 -0.46
N SER A 74 -4.00 20.50 0.75
CA SER A 74 -5.22 21.16 1.21
C SER A 74 -5.09 22.68 1.32
N HIS A 75 -3.87 23.21 1.54
CA HIS A 75 -3.60 24.64 1.74
C HIS A 75 -2.31 25.09 1.05
N PRO A 76 -2.27 25.11 -0.29
CA PRO A 76 -1.05 25.46 -1.02
C PRO A 76 -0.57 26.87 -0.67
N GLY A 77 0.72 26.97 -0.38
CA GLY A 77 1.36 28.24 -0.01
C GLY A 77 1.14 28.69 1.44
N ARG A 78 0.46 27.91 2.28
CA ARG A 78 0.29 28.21 3.72
C ARG A 78 1.40 27.55 4.56
N ASP A 79 2.61 28.05 4.41
CA ASP A 79 3.79 27.58 5.15
C ASP A 79 3.78 27.99 6.63
N ASP A 80 2.83 28.84 7.04
CA ASP A 80 2.54 29.20 8.43
C ASP A 80 1.81 28.10 9.19
N LEU A 81 1.10 27.21 8.51
CA LEU A 81 0.41 26.07 9.11
C LEU A 81 1.36 24.89 9.31
N THR A 82 1.12 24.11 10.38
CA THR A 82 1.79 22.83 10.55
C THR A 82 1.35 21.86 9.44
N SER A 83 2.33 21.34 8.72
CA SER A 83 2.10 20.47 7.57
C SER A 83 2.15 18.99 7.97
N ILE A 84 1.10 18.25 7.60
CA ILE A 84 0.91 16.84 7.92
C ILE A 84 0.80 16.06 6.63
N MET A 85 1.80 15.25 6.33
CA MET A 85 1.81 14.36 5.16
C MET A 85 1.28 12.98 5.55
N ILE A 86 0.31 12.50 4.79
CA ILE A 86 -0.17 11.11 4.84
C ILE A 86 0.27 10.46 3.54
N VAL A 87 0.97 9.33 3.61
CA VAL A 87 1.55 8.68 2.43
C VAL A 87 1.20 7.20 2.36
N GLY A 88 0.87 6.73 1.17
CA GLY A 88 0.83 5.34 0.75
C GLY A 88 1.52 5.19 -0.59
N HIS A 89 2.08 3.99 -0.91
CA HIS A 89 2.80 3.80 -2.16
C HIS A 89 1.98 3.09 -3.24
N ALA A 90 2.20 3.52 -4.48
CA ALA A 90 1.47 3.03 -5.65
C ALA A 90 2.17 1.88 -6.37
N ASP A 91 3.47 1.72 -6.17
CA ASP A 91 4.23 0.67 -6.82
C ASP A 91 3.87 -0.71 -6.26
N LYS A 92 3.95 -1.68 -7.15
CA LYS A 92 3.69 -3.10 -6.87
C LYS A 92 4.93 -3.89 -7.18
N ILE A 93 5.25 -4.86 -6.33
CA ILE A 93 6.24 -5.89 -6.68
C ILE A 93 5.85 -6.52 -8.03
N ARG A 94 6.84 -6.92 -8.80
CA ARG A 94 6.61 -7.42 -10.15
C ARG A 94 7.50 -8.60 -10.48
N MET A 95 7.09 -9.38 -11.44
CA MET A 95 8.00 -10.19 -12.24
C MET A 95 8.48 -9.36 -13.44
N GLN A 96 9.58 -9.77 -14.07
CA GLN A 96 10.10 -9.13 -15.28
C GLN A 96 10.56 -10.17 -16.29
N VAL A 97 10.38 -9.85 -17.56
CA VAL A 97 11.04 -10.59 -18.65
C VAL A 97 12.56 -10.44 -18.49
N ARG A 98 13.25 -11.53 -18.29
CA ARG A 98 14.71 -11.55 -18.15
C ARG A 98 15.40 -11.78 -19.47
N LYS A 99 14.90 -12.73 -20.27
CA LYS A 99 15.51 -13.17 -21.52
C LYS A 99 14.49 -13.90 -22.38
N ILE A 100 14.61 -13.79 -23.69
CA ILE A 100 13.91 -14.61 -24.69
C ILE A 100 14.98 -15.47 -25.39
N ASP A 101 14.80 -16.79 -25.33
CA ASP A 101 15.73 -17.74 -25.93
C ASP A 101 15.50 -17.93 -27.43
N GLU A 102 16.41 -18.63 -28.09
CA GLU A 102 16.32 -18.93 -29.54
C GLU A 102 15.10 -19.79 -29.90
N ASP A 103 14.59 -20.57 -28.95
CA ASP A 103 13.35 -21.34 -29.09
C ASP A 103 12.08 -20.56 -28.70
N GLY A 104 12.21 -19.27 -28.44
CA GLY A 104 11.10 -18.38 -28.05
C GLY A 104 10.61 -18.55 -26.61
N LYS A 105 11.36 -19.22 -25.74
CA LYS A 105 11.03 -19.32 -24.32
C LYS A 105 11.34 -18.01 -23.61
N VAL A 106 10.37 -17.51 -22.85
CA VAL A 106 10.46 -16.23 -22.14
C VAL A 106 10.80 -16.49 -20.68
N TRP A 107 12.08 -16.35 -20.32
CA TRP A 107 12.54 -16.48 -18.94
C TRP A 107 12.22 -15.23 -18.15
N ILE A 108 11.81 -15.41 -16.89
CA ILE A 108 11.43 -14.29 -16.02
C ILE A 108 12.29 -14.22 -14.76
N ASN A 109 12.38 -13.01 -14.22
CA ASN A 109 12.83 -12.75 -12.86
C ASN A 109 11.60 -12.63 -11.97
N THR A 110 11.62 -13.23 -10.79
CA THR A 110 10.49 -13.25 -9.86
C THR A 110 10.53 -12.12 -8.83
N ASP A 111 11.63 -11.34 -8.84
CA ASP A 111 11.86 -10.23 -7.91
C ASP A 111 11.56 -10.63 -6.45
N SER A 112 10.67 -9.93 -5.77
CA SER A 112 10.32 -10.18 -4.36
C SER A 112 9.38 -11.37 -4.14
N PHE A 113 8.83 -11.98 -5.21
CA PHE A 113 7.97 -13.15 -5.06
C PHE A 113 8.74 -14.43 -4.75
N LEU A 114 8.17 -15.25 -3.87
CA LEU A 114 8.65 -16.62 -3.69
C LEU A 114 8.25 -17.46 -4.94
N PRO A 115 9.23 -18.03 -5.67
CA PRO A 115 8.98 -18.70 -6.96
C PRO A 115 7.90 -19.78 -6.93
N THR A 116 7.83 -20.56 -5.84
CA THR A 116 6.84 -21.64 -5.70
C THR A 116 5.40 -21.16 -5.63
N THR A 117 5.17 -19.91 -5.24
CA THR A 117 3.82 -19.33 -5.14
C THR A 117 3.30 -18.78 -6.47
N LEU A 118 4.12 -18.78 -7.50
CA LEU A 118 3.79 -18.20 -8.81
C LEU A 118 3.33 -19.25 -9.84
N ILE A 119 3.74 -20.51 -9.67
CA ILE A 119 3.53 -21.55 -10.68
C ILE A 119 2.04 -21.80 -10.92
N GLY A 120 1.66 -21.80 -12.21
CA GLY A 120 0.28 -22.02 -12.66
C GLY A 120 -0.64 -20.80 -12.55
N HIS A 121 -0.13 -19.64 -12.08
CA HIS A 121 -0.94 -18.43 -12.00
C HIS A 121 -1.00 -17.68 -13.32
N GLU A 122 -2.19 -17.15 -13.61
CA GLU A 122 -2.43 -16.23 -14.72
C GLU A 122 -1.77 -14.88 -14.46
N VAL A 123 -1.18 -14.32 -15.51
CA VAL A 123 -0.44 -13.06 -15.44
C VAL A 123 -0.74 -12.16 -16.64
N LYS A 124 -0.48 -10.87 -16.46
CA LYS A 124 -0.47 -9.84 -17.52
C LYS A 124 0.95 -9.35 -17.74
N VAL A 125 1.37 -9.30 -18.98
CA VAL A 125 2.66 -8.70 -19.38
C VAL A 125 2.41 -7.33 -19.99
N PHE A 126 3.22 -6.34 -19.64
CA PHE A 126 3.14 -4.99 -20.21
C PHE A 126 4.34 -4.76 -21.11
N CYS A 127 4.11 -4.54 -22.38
CA CYS A 127 5.16 -4.34 -23.38
C CYS A 127 4.83 -3.17 -24.30
N LEU A 128 5.83 -2.69 -25.05
CA LEU A 128 5.57 -1.69 -26.09
C LEU A 128 4.59 -2.23 -27.12
N ASP A 129 3.64 -1.39 -27.51
CA ASP A 129 2.74 -1.68 -28.61
C ASP A 129 3.49 -1.45 -29.93
N PRO A 130 3.76 -2.49 -30.74
CA PRO A 130 4.45 -2.33 -32.01
C PRO A 130 3.65 -1.52 -33.03
N GLU A 131 2.34 -1.39 -32.82
CA GLU A 131 1.46 -0.62 -33.75
C GLU A 131 1.34 0.85 -33.34
N LYS A 132 1.69 1.21 -32.08
CA LYS A 132 1.56 2.57 -31.56
C LYS A 132 2.85 3.04 -30.90
N SER A 133 3.61 3.86 -31.63
CA SER A 133 4.88 4.39 -31.14
C SER A 133 4.76 5.00 -29.74
N GLY A 134 5.58 4.50 -28.82
CA GLY A 134 5.66 4.99 -27.43
C GLY A 134 4.51 4.57 -26.52
N ALA A 135 3.51 3.81 -27.01
CA ALA A 135 2.44 3.28 -26.19
C ALA A 135 2.81 1.90 -25.63
N TYR A 136 2.25 1.57 -24.48
CA TYR A 136 2.31 0.23 -23.90
C TYR A 136 0.95 -0.45 -24.03
N LYS A 137 0.99 -1.77 -24.19
CA LYS A 137 -0.18 -2.64 -24.16
C LYS A 137 0.00 -3.74 -23.14
N SER A 138 -1.10 -4.34 -22.69
CA SER A 138 -1.08 -5.55 -21.88
C SER A 138 -1.38 -6.78 -22.72
N ILE A 139 -0.67 -7.86 -22.46
CA ILE A 139 -0.91 -9.20 -23.04
C ILE A 139 -1.45 -10.06 -21.90
N THR A 140 -2.60 -10.69 -22.10
CA THR A 140 -3.26 -11.61 -21.18
C THR A 140 -3.27 -13.03 -21.74
N GLY A 141 -3.72 -14.02 -20.97
CA GLY A 141 -3.73 -15.42 -21.38
C GLY A 141 -2.35 -16.07 -21.27
N CYS A 142 -1.52 -15.56 -20.39
CA CYS A 142 -0.20 -16.07 -20.06
C CYS A 142 -0.22 -16.70 -18.68
N THR A 143 0.62 -17.72 -18.45
CA THR A 143 0.82 -18.34 -17.14
C THR A 143 2.30 -18.37 -16.76
N VAL A 144 2.57 -18.43 -15.46
CA VAL A 144 3.92 -18.69 -14.95
C VAL A 144 4.12 -20.19 -14.84
N GLU A 145 5.20 -20.69 -15.43
CA GLU A 145 5.52 -22.11 -15.43
C GLU A 145 6.97 -22.35 -14.96
N ALA A 146 7.25 -23.57 -14.50
CA ALA A 146 8.59 -24.02 -14.17
C ALA A 146 9.05 -25.12 -15.11
N LEU A 147 10.37 -25.18 -15.35
CA LEU A 147 10.96 -26.30 -16.07
C LEU A 147 10.75 -27.61 -15.29
N GLY A 148 10.33 -28.62 -16.02
CA GLY A 148 10.14 -29.97 -15.52
C GLY A 148 8.69 -30.29 -15.18
N ALA A 149 8.30 -31.51 -15.51
CA ALA A 149 7.01 -32.04 -15.10
C ALA A 149 7.15 -32.71 -13.72
N ILE A 150 6.15 -32.55 -12.86
CA ILE A 150 6.14 -33.08 -11.48
C ILE A 150 6.42 -34.59 -11.43
N HIS A 151 5.98 -35.34 -12.45
CA HIS A 151 6.23 -36.79 -12.54
C HIS A 151 7.71 -37.16 -12.67
N PHE A 152 8.53 -36.25 -13.20
CA PHE A 152 9.97 -36.45 -13.39
C PHE A 152 10.80 -35.67 -12.36
N SER A 153 10.17 -34.95 -11.47
CA SER A 153 10.84 -34.23 -10.40
C SER A 153 11.42 -35.21 -9.36
N THR A 154 12.51 -34.81 -8.71
CA THR A 154 13.10 -35.60 -7.62
C THR A 154 12.12 -35.72 -6.45
N PRO A 155 12.25 -36.73 -5.59
CA PRO A 155 11.44 -36.81 -4.36
C PRO A 155 11.50 -35.53 -3.53
N ALA A 156 12.67 -34.93 -3.33
CA ALA A 156 12.87 -33.71 -2.56
C ALA A 156 12.13 -32.50 -3.17
N GLN A 157 12.09 -32.38 -4.50
CA GLN A 157 11.29 -31.34 -5.17
C GLN A 157 9.79 -31.56 -5.00
N ARG A 158 9.33 -32.83 -5.06
CA ARG A 158 7.91 -33.16 -4.90
C ARG A 158 7.41 -33.01 -3.46
N THR A 159 8.28 -33.23 -2.49
CA THR A 159 7.95 -33.06 -1.06
C THR A 159 8.13 -31.63 -0.55
N GLY A 160 8.65 -30.70 -1.38
CA GLY A 160 8.93 -29.34 -0.98
C GLY A 160 10.23 -29.14 -0.20
N GLU A 161 11.03 -30.20 0.01
CA GLU A 161 12.36 -30.11 0.64
C GLU A 161 13.36 -29.32 -0.21
N GLN A 162 13.17 -29.35 -1.53
CA GLN A 162 13.94 -28.57 -2.50
C GLN A 162 13.00 -27.60 -3.23
N GLY A 163 13.19 -26.31 -3.01
CA GLY A 163 12.44 -25.25 -3.71
C GLY A 163 12.72 -25.19 -5.21
N ILE A 164 11.83 -24.54 -5.94
CA ILE A 164 12.02 -24.21 -7.36
C ILE A 164 13.01 -23.05 -7.46
N LYS A 165 14.03 -23.20 -8.31
CA LYS A 165 15.02 -22.15 -8.53
C LYS A 165 14.43 -21.05 -9.43
N PRO A 166 14.67 -19.78 -9.11
CA PRO A 166 14.20 -18.65 -9.94
C PRO A 166 14.61 -18.77 -11.42
N GLU A 167 15.79 -19.36 -11.69
CA GLU A 167 16.28 -19.54 -13.06
C GLU A 167 15.48 -20.55 -13.88
N SER A 168 14.67 -21.37 -13.24
CA SER A 168 13.85 -22.40 -13.88
C SER A 168 12.43 -21.94 -14.23
N ILE A 169 12.11 -20.67 -13.97
CA ILE A 169 10.75 -20.12 -14.14
C ILE A 169 10.67 -19.32 -15.43
N TYR A 170 9.59 -19.53 -16.15
CA TYR A 170 9.33 -18.87 -17.42
C TYR A 170 7.86 -18.47 -17.57
N LEU A 171 7.62 -17.54 -18.47
CA LEU A 171 6.30 -17.14 -18.91
C LEU A 171 5.87 -18.06 -20.06
N GLU A 172 4.75 -18.75 -19.88
CA GLU A 172 4.12 -19.50 -20.97
C GLU A 172 3.05 -18.63 -21.64
N LEU A 173 3.22 -18.42 -22.94
CA LEU A 173 2.34 -17.59 -23.76
C LEU A 173 1.26 -18.42 -24.47
N HIS A 174 1.28 -19.75 -24.34
CA HIS A 174 0.36 -20.69 -25.00
C HIS A 174 0.29 -20.51 -26.51
N MET A 175 1.42 -20.20 -27.14
CA MET A 175 1.54 -20.00 -28.58
C MET A 175 1.97 -21.29 -29.28
N HIS A 176 1.49 -21.47 -30.50
CA HIS A 176 1.79 -22.63 -31.35
C HIS A 176 2.49 -22.18 -32.65
N GLY A 177 3.14 -23.13 -33.30
CA GLY A 177 3.72 -22.95 -34.63
C GLY A 177 5.24 -22.97 -34.63
N GLU A 178 5.78 -22.90 -35.84
CA GLU A 178 7.20 -22.77 -36.10
C GLU A 178 7.63 -21.31 -35.84
N ASP A 179 8.90 -21.08 -35.55
CA ASP A 179 9.46 -19.75 -35.28
C ASP A 179 8.80 -18.99 -34.11
N ARG A 180 8.71 -19.66 -32.97
CA ARG A 180 8.16 -19.06 -31.74
C ARG A 180 8.88 -17.78 -31.35
N LYS A 181 10.20 -17.68 -31.57
CA LYS A 181 10.97 -16.50 -31.24
C LYS A 181 10.47 -15.26 -31.99
N ALA A 182 10.33 -15.37 -33.33
CA ALA A 182 9.80 -14.27 -34.12
C ALA A 182 8.37 -13.89 -33.71
N GLN A 183 7.53 -14.86 -33.37
CA GLN A 183 6.18 -14.59 -32.86
C GLN A 183 6.21 -13.83 -31.56
N VAL A 184 7.05 -14.20 -30.61
CA VAL A 184 7.21 -13.52 -29.30
C VAL A 184 7.75 -12.09 -29.50
N GLU A 185 8.75 -11.92 -30.34
CA GLU A 185 9.31 -10.61 -30.69
C GLU A 185 8.28 -9.70 -31.37
N ALA A 186 7.44 -10.28 -32.25
CA ALA A 186 6.35 -9.55 -32.92
C ALA A 186 5.27 -9.05 -31.95
N LEU A 187 5.12 -9.66 -30.78
CA LEU A 187 4.28 -9.14 -29.70
C LEU A 187 4.83 -7.84 -29.08
N GLY A 188 6.10 -7.53 -29.28
CA GLY A 188 6.78 -6.39 -28.71
C GLY A 188 7.46 -6.68 -27.37
N LEU A 189 7.51 -7.95 -26.93
CA LEU A 189 8.16 -8.36 -25.67
C LEU A 189 9.66 -8.17 -25.71
N ARG A 190 10.20 -7.66 -24.60
CA ARG A 190 11.63 -7.37 -24.43
C ARG A 190 12.07 -7.67 -23.00
N ALA A 191 13.37 -7.86 -22.81
CA ALA A 191 13.96 -7.89 -21.47
C ALA A 191 13.65 -6.60 -20.69
N GLY A 192 13.23 -6.74 -19.45
CA GLY A 192 12.82 -5.65 -18.58
C GLY A 192 11.31 -5.39 -18.55
N ASP A 193 10.54 -5.92 -19.48
CA ASP A 193 9.08 -5.74 -19.50
C ASP A 193 8.45 -6.33 -18.22
N PRO A 194 7.61 -5.57 -17.51
CA PRO A 194 7.03 -5.99 -16.25
C PRO A 194 5.85 -6.95 -16.44
N ILE A 195 5.68 -7.83 -15.46
CA ILE A 195 4.64 -8.84 -15.41
C ILE A 195 3.94 -8.76 -14.05
N LEU A 196 2.62 -8.65 -14.06
CA LEU A 196 1.78 -8.69 -12.86
C LEU A 196 0.88 -9.92 -12.84
N LEU A 197 0.57 -10.40 -11.65
CA LEU A 197 -0.49 -11.40 -11.43
C LEU A 197 -1.83 -10.83 -11.92
N ASP A 198 -2.59 -11.61 -12.67
CA ASP A 198 -3.97 -11.28 -13.04
C ASP A 198 -4.94 -11.82 -12.00
N ARG A 199 -4.93 -11.19 -10.83
CA ARG A 199 -5.69 -11.65 -9.67
C ARG A 199 -6.36 -10.48 -8.93
N PRO A 200 -7.51 -10.00 -9.42
CA PRO A 200 -8.27 -8.95 -8.76
C PRO A 200 -8.77 -9.40 -7.39
N ILE A 201 -9.01 -8.44 -6.52
CA ILE A 201 -9.57 -8.72 -5.19
C ILE A 201 -10.99 -9.25 -5.26
N LYS A 202 -11.33 -10.09 -4.29
CA LYS A 202 -12.66 -10.67 -4.10
C LYS A 202 -13.01 -10.69 -2.61
N ARG A 203 -14.32 -10.54 -2.29
CA ARG A 203 -14.76 -10.76 -0.92
C ARG A 203 -14.57 -12.22 -0.54
N GLY A 204 -14.24 -12.45 0.73
CA GLY A 204 -14.18 -13.77 1.34
C GLY A 204 -15.58 -14.34 1.62
N VAL A 205 -15.60 -15.49 2.27
CA VAL A 205 -16.87 -16.09 2.78
C VAL A 205 -17.48 -15.19 3.86
N ALA A 206 -16.68 -14.64 4.76
CA ALA A 206 -17.08 -13.56 5.63
C ALA A 206 -17.06 -12.25 4.82
N ALA A 207 -18.14 -11.47 4.86
CA ALA A 207 -18.34 -10.30 4.03
C ALA A 207 -17.39 -9.13 4.38
N ASP A 208 -16.78 -9.17 5.56
CA ASP A 208 -15.77 -8.24 6.08
C ASP A 208 -14.34 -8.66 5.76
N THR A 209 -14.13 -9.79 5.11
CA THR A 209 -12.82 -10.23 4.62
C THR A 209 -12.74 -10.16 3.10
N PHE A 210 -11.53 -10.01 2.58
CA PHE A 210 -11.26 -10.03 1.14
C PHE A 210 -9.85 -10.54 0.86
N TYR A 211 -9.61 -10.96 -0.37
CA TYR A 211 -8.33 -11.49 -0.81
C TYR A 211 -8.08 -11.20 -2.28
N GLY A 212 -6.81 -11.16 -2.66
CA GLY A 212 -6.34 -10.95 -4.03
C GLY A 212 -4.84 -10.70 -4.04
N ALA A 213 -4.33 -10.20 -5.14
CA ALA A 213 -2.93 -9.78 -5.22
C ALA A 213 -2.81 -8.25 -5.02
N TYR A 214 -1.63 -7.82 -4.53
CA TYR A 214 -1.25 -6.41 -4.45
C TYR A 214 -2.06 -5.58 -3.44
N LEU A 215 -2.44 -6.19 -2.31
CA LEU A 215 -2.94 -5.42 -1.17
C LEU A 215 -1.85 -4.45 -0.69
N ASP A 216 -0.60 -4.89 -0.78
CA ASP A 216 0.61 -4.11 -0.65
C ASP A 216 0.89 -3.29 -1.93
N ASN A 217 0.83 -1.93 -1.93
CA ASN A 217 0.16 -1.11 -0.92
C ASN A 217 -0.99 -0.30 -1.56
N GLY A 218 -1.76 -0.96 -2.41
CA GLY A 218 -3.00 -0.36 -2.93
C GLY A 218 -3.97 0.02 -1.81
N LEU A 219 -3.90 -0.68 -0.64
CA LEU A 219 -4.71 -0.35 0.54
C LEU A 219 -4.32 1.01 1.12
N GLY A 220 -3.04 1.32 1.20
CA GLY A 220 -2.57 2.64 1.63
C GLY A 220 -3.03 3.75 0.68
N CYS A 221 -2.90 3.55 -0.63
CA CYS A 221 -3.40 4.50 -1.63
C CYS A 221 -4.91 4.74 -1.52
N PHE A 222 -5.69 3.68 -1.34
CA PHE A 222 -7.12 3.76 -1.09
C PHE A 222 -7.41 4.54 0.20
N SER A 223 -6.72 4.22 1.30
CA SER A 223 -6.93 4.88 2.59
C SER A 223 -6.64 6.37 2.55
N VAL A 224 -5.52 6.77 1.93
CA VAL A 224 -5.17 8.20 1.74
C VAL A 224 -6.30 8.92 0.98
N THR A 225 -6.86 8.29 -0.05
CA THR A 225 -7.96 8.85 -0.84
C THR A 225 -9.25 8.99 -0.04
N GLU A 226 -9.62 7.98 0.73
CA GLU A 226 -10.84 8.00 1.56
C GLU A 226 -10.73 8.99 2.73
N ILE A 227 -9.56 9.12 3.37
CA ILE A 227 -9.31 10.15 4.38
C ILE A 227 -9.50 11.54 3.77
N ALA A 228 -8.95 11.78 2.57
CA ALA A 228 -9.11 13.04 1.86
C ALA A 228 -10.58 13.32 1.54
N ARG A 229 -11.32 12.32 1.04
CA ARG A 229 -12.75 12.43 0.74
C ARG A 229 -13.58 12.78 1.97
N MET A 230 -13.31 12.13 3.10
CA MET A 230 -14.00 12.42 4.37
C MET A 230 -13.82 13.87 4.81
N LEU A 231 -12.60 14.41 4.65
CA LEU A 231 -12.22 15.70 5.20
C LEU A 231 -12.36 16.87 4.21
N ALA A 232 -12.56 16.60 2.93
CA ALA A 232 -12.60 17.61 1.88
C ALA A 232 -13.67 18.70 2.11
N SER A 233 -14.80 18.35 2.70
CA SER A 233 -15.91 19.26 2.99
C SER A 233 -15.84 19.91 4.38
N GLU A 234 -14.93 19.46 5.26
CA GLU A 234 -14.91 19.90 6.67
C GLU A 234 -14.12 21.19 6.90
N GLY A 235 -13.18 21.51 5.99
CA GLY A 235 -12.41 22.74 6.07
C GLY A 235 -11.48 22.80 7.29
N LEU A 236 -10.52 21.85 7.38
CA LEU A 236 -9.49 21.86 8.44
C LEU A 236 -8.53 23.04 8.19
N ASP A 237 -8.87 24.26 8.64
CA ASP A 237 -8.21 25.51 8.28
C ASP A 237 -6.98 25.85 9.18
N LYS A 238 -6.69 25.03 10.20
CA LYS A 238 -5.57 25.24 11.14
C LYS A 238 -4.39 24.28 10.90
N VAL A 239 -4.51 23.33 10.00
CA VAL A 239 -3.46 22.43 9.57
C VAL A 239 -3.41 22.33 8.05
N ARG A 240 -2.22 22.10 7.49
CA ARG A 240 -2.02 21.82 6.07
C ARG A 240 -1.86 20.34 5.86
N VAL A 241 -2.81 19.68 5.23
CA VAL A 241 -2.75 18.25 4.98
C VAL A 241 -2.27 17.96 3.56
N LEU A 242 -1.29 17.07 3.46
CA LEU A 242 -0.61 16.66 2.23
C LEU A 242 -0.94 15.20 1.97
N TYR A 243 -1.98 14.93 1.17
CA TYR A 243 -2.38 13.57 0.80
C TYR A 243 -1.47 13.09 -0.33
N THR A 244 -0.63 12.10 -0.02
CA THR A 244 0.49 11.72 -0.87
C THR A 244 0.36 10.29 -1.36
N ILE A 245 0.53 10.10 -2.67
CA ILE A 245 0.73 8.79 -3.28
C ILE A 245 2.18 8.76 -3.75
N ALA A 246 3.00 8.00 -3.04
CA ALA A 246 4.42 7.83 -3.34
C ALA A 246 4.65 6.65 -4.29
N THR A 247 5.90 6.45 -4.67
CA THR A 247 6.32 5.41 -5.62
C THR A 247 7.68 4.86 -5.21
N HIS A 248 8.09 3.72 -5.79
CA HIS A 248 9.39 3.12 -5.54
C HIS A 248 9.65 2.78 -4.07
N GLU A 249 8.59 2.45 -3.31
CA GLU A 249 8.76 1.97 -1.93
C GLU A 249 9.49 0.64 -1.93
N GLU A 250 9.03 -0.31 -2.75
CA GLU A 250 9.47 -1.68 -2.88
C GLU A 250 10.95 -1.87 -3.28
N ILE A 251 11.58 -0.81 -3.76
CA ILE A 251 13.00 -0.81 -4.16
C ILE A 251 13.86 0.16 -3.35
N GLY A 252 13.35 0.65 -2.21
CA GLY A 252 14.13 1.46 -1.29
C GLY A 252 13.52 2.79 -0.89
N ARG A 253 12.19 2.97 -1.02
CA ARG A 253 11.46 4.16 -0.56
C ARG A 253 11.90 5.45 -1.26
N PHE A 254 12.35 5.35 -2.51
CA PHE A 254 12.95 6.49 -3.21
C PHE A 254 11.94 7.59 -3.49
N GLY A 255 10.70 7.26 -3.85
CA GLY A 255 9.69 8.26 -4.19
C GLY A 255 9.23 9.06 -2.98
N SER A 256 8.91 8.40 -1.87
CA SER A 256 8.56 9.10 -0.62
C SER A 256 9.72 9.92 -0.07
N THR A 257 10.95 9.39 -0.12
CA THR A 257 12.16 10.12 0.28
C THR A 257 12.35 11.38 -0.56
N GLN A 258 12.13 11.31 -1.88
CA GLN A 258 12.16 12.46 -2.77
C GLN A 258 11.10 13.50 -2.40
N VAL A 259 9.84 13.06 -2.25
CA VAL A 259 8.71 13.94 -1.92
C VAL A 259 8.91 14.63 -0.58
N VAL A 260 9.29 13.88 0.45
CA VAL A 260 9.57 14.40 1.79
C VAL A 260 10.76 15.39 1.77
N GLY A 261 11.82 15.07 1.05
CA GLY A 261 12.99 15.94 0.93
C GLY A 261 12.70 17.29 0.24
N GLU A 262 11.73 17.31 -0.69
CA GLU A 262 11.33 18.53 -1.40
C GLU A 262 10.30 19.33 -0.59
N ILE A 263 9.26 18.69 -0.04
CA ILE A 263 8.15 19.36 0.66
C ILE A 263 8.48 19.68 2.10
N LYS A 264 9.24 18.80 2.78
CA LYS A 264 9.66 18.89 4.20
C LYS A 264 8.48 19.05 5.17
N PRO A 265 7.59 18.05 5.24
CA PRO A 265 6.46 18.12 6.15
C PRO A 265 6.91 18.11 7.62
N ASP A 266 6.12 18.72 8.49
CA ASP A 266 6.38 18.72 9.95
C ASP A 266 6.00 17.36 10.58
N VAL A 267 4.97 16.70 10.01
CA VAL A 267 4.48 15.36 10.41
C VAL A 267 4.42 14.45 9.21
N LEU A 268 4.85 13.19 9.39
CA LEU A 268 4.76 12.12 8.40
C LEU A 268 3.96 10.94 8.98
N ILE A 269 2.83 10.62 8.37
CA ILE A 269 2.01 9.45 8.66
C ILE A 269 2.10 8.51 7.46
N ALA A 270 2.85 7.44 7.57
CA ALA A 270 2.92 6.43 6.52
C ALA A 270 1.86 5.36 6.75
N THR A 271 1.11 5.03 5.69
CA THR A 271 0.13 3.96 5.70
C THR A 271 0.62 2.80 4.84
N ASP A 272 0.66 1.60 5.41
CA ASP A 272 1.20 0.44 4.73
C ASP A 272 0.53 -0.85 5.23
N VAL A 273 0.85 -2.00 4.64
CA VAL A 273 0.45 -3.29 5.16
C VAL A 273 1.36 -3.73 6.30
N ASN A 274 0.89 -4.69 7.11
CA ASN A 274 1.67 -5.35 8.15
C ASN A 274 1.28 -6.84 8.20
N HIS A 275 2.02 -7.65 8.93
CA HIS A 275 1.77 -9.08 9.01
C HIS A 275 0.71 -9.44 10.04
N ASP A 276 -0.20 -10.36 9.69
CA ASP A 276 -0.98 -11.13 10.66
C ASP A 276 -0.12 -12.30 11.17
N TYR A 277 0.49 -12.13 12.35
CA TYR A 277 1.36 -13.14 12.92
C TYR A 277 0.60 -14.34 13.51
N GLU A 278 -0.70 -14.26 13.73
CA GLU A 278 -1.51 -15.41 14.14
C GLU A 278 -1.57 -16.48 13.03
N ALA A 279 -1.62 -16.03 11.76
CA ALA A 279 -1.63 -16.93 10.61
C ALA A 279 -0.27 -17.62 10.36
N ALA A 280 0.79 -17.16 10.99
CA ALA A 280 2.14 -17.70 10.87
C ALA A 280 2.64 -18.20 12.24
N PRO A 281 2.06 -19.29 12.78
CA PRO A 281 2.42 -19.81 14.10
C PRO A 281 3.91 -20.15 14.17
N GLY A 282 4.55 -19.74 15.27
CA GLY A 282 5.97 -19.92 15.51
C GLY A 282 6.86 -18.78 15.01
N ILE A 283 6.41 -17.89 14.16
CA ILE A 283 7.17 -16.69 13.74
C ILE A 283 7.06 -15.59 14.80
N GLY A 284 5.84 -15.26 15.26
CA GLY A 284 5.56 -14.11 16.12
C GLY A 284 5.87 -14.27 17.61
N SER A 285 6.09 -15.47 18.11
CA SER A 285 5.93 -15.76 19.55
C SER A 285 6.96 -15.17 20.50
N ARG A 286 8.15 -14.76 20.04
CA ARG A 286 9.22 -14.24 20.92
C ARG A 286 9.83 -12.92 20.45
N ASN A 287 9.87 -12.67 19.14
CA ASN A 287 10.62 -11.55 18.56
C ASN A 287 9.71 -10.50 17.93
N MET A 288 8.43 -10.79 17.80
CA MET A 288 7.45 -9.93 17.12
C MET A 288 6.23 -9.70 18.02
N THR A 289 5.53 -8.60 17.82
CA THR A 289 4.24 -8.36 18.47
C THR A 289 3.17 -9.28 17.87
N PRO A 290 2.29 -9.90 18.66
CA PRO A 290 1.27 -10.82 18.15
C PRO A 290 0.11 -10.04 17.50
N LEU A 291 0.33 -9.51 16.31
CA LEU A 291 -0.66 -8.78 15.52
C LEU A 291 -1.64 -9.74 14.86
N LYS A 292 -2.89 -9.32 14.75
CA LYS A 292 -3.98 -10.14 14.25
C LYS A 292 -4.92 -9.36 13.34
N MET A 293 -5.24 -9.93 12.20
CA MET A 293 -6.25 -9.43 11.26
C MET A 293 -7.65 -9.49 11.89
N GLY A 294 -8.42 -8.40 11.81
CA GLY A 294 -9.75 -8.26 12.41
C GLY A 294 -9.77 -7.68 13.83
N GLU A 295 -8.62 -7.41 14.41
CA GLU A 295 -8.48 -6.80 15.75
C GLU A 295 -8.11 -5.30 15.69
N GLY A 296 -8.25 -4.68 14.51
CA GLY A 296 -7.90 -3.29 14.24
C GLY A 296 -6.55 -3.12 13.55
N PHE A 297 -6.32 -1.90 13.10
CA PHE A 297 -5.07 -1.52 12.43
C PHE A 297 -3.88 -1.53 13.39
N THR A 298 -2.65 -1.46 12.86
CA THR A 298 -1.43 -1.42 13.68
C THR A 298 -0.81 -0.04 13.72
N VAL A 299 -0.17 0.28 14.84
CA VAL A 299 0.59 1.52 15.06
C VAL A 299 2.02 1.15 15.41
N GLY A 300 2.96 1.54 14.57
CA GLY A 300 4.39 1.29 14.80
C GLY A 300 4.94 2.15 15.94
N ARG A 301 5.54 1.50 16.96
CA ARG A 301 6.19 2.16 18.07
C ARG A 301 7.65 1.72 18.18
N GLY A 302 8.54 2.65 18.36
CA GLY A 302 10.00 2.44 18.37
C GLY A 302 10.62 2.94 17.07
N SER A 303 11.87 2.56 16.77
CA SER A 303 12.62 3.08 15.63
C SER A 303 12.57 4.63 15.58
N VAL A 304 12.09 5.20 14.48
CA VAL A 304 11.93 6.65 14.28
C VAL A 304 10.53 7.17 14.65
N SER A 305 9.65 6.33 15.21
CA SER A 305 8.30 6.75 15.59
C SER A 305 8.32 7.83 16.65
N SER A 306 7.55 8.88 16.44
CA SER A 306 7.30 9.92 17.44
C SER A 306 6.38 9.38 18.53
N GLU A 307 6.86 9.31 19.76
CA GLU A 307 6.05 8.88 20.92
C GLU A 307 4.85 9.80 21.14
N PHE A 308 5.01 11.11 20.86
CA PHE A 308 3.90 12.06 20.92
C PHE A 308 2.76 11.68 19.95
N LEU A 309 3.09 11.33 18.72
CA LEU A 309 2.09 10.91 17.73
C LEU A 309 1.44 9.59 18.11
N VAL A 310 2.23 8.61 18.55
CA VAL A 310 1.72 7.30 19.00
C VAL A 310 0.74 7.49 20.14
N GLN A 311 1.11 8.27 21.17
CA GLN A 311 0.26 8.50 22.32
C GLN A 311 -0.99 9.32 22.00
N THR A 312 -0.86 10.35 21.15
CA THR A 312 -2.01 11.17 20.72
C THR A 312 -3.01 10.33 19.94
N LEU A 313 -2.53 9.51 18.98
CA LEU A 313 -3.40 8.60 18.24
C LEU A 313 -4.08 7.56 19.15
N ALA A 314 -3.33 6.99 20.11
CA ALA A 314 -3.88 6.05 21.08
C ALA A 314 -5.01 6.67 21.91
N ASN A 315 -4.84 7.93 22.34
CA ASN A 315 -5.87 8.67 23.07
C ASN A 315 -7.10 8.91 22.21
N VAL A 316 -6.92 9.36 20.96
CA VAL A 316 -8.01 9.53 19.99
C VAL A 316 -8.77 8.22 19.76
N CYS A 317 -8.05 7.13 19.54
CA CYS A 317 -8.65 5.81 19.37
C CYS A 317 -9.44 5.37 20.61
N SER A 318 -8.90 5.60 21.80
CA SER A 318 -9.58 5.29 23.07
C SER A 318 -10.88 6.08 23.25
N GLU A 319 -10.86 7.39 22.95
CA GLU A 319 -12.02 8.27 23.06
C GLU A 319 -13.13 7.91 22.07
N LYS A 320 -12.74 7.45 20.88
CA LYS A 320 -13.64 7.13 19.77
C LYS A 320 -13.99 5.63 19.68
N GLU A 321 -13.47 4.82 20.59
CA GLU A 321 -13.63 3.36 20.61
C GLU A 321 -13.17 2.70 19.29
N ILE A 322 -12.08 3.22 18.66
CA ILE A 322 -11.51 2.70 17.44
C ILE A 322 -10.48 1.62 17.78
N PRO A 323 -10.60 0.39 17.24
CA PRO A 323 -9.67 -0.69 17.56
C PRO A 323 -8.32 -0.48 16.88
N TYR A 324 -7.23 -0.69 17.63
CA TYR A 324 -5.87 -0.65 17.12
C TYR A 324 -4.95 -1.57 17.92
N GLN A 325 -3.81 -1.92 17.34
CA GLN A 325 -2.78 -2.76 17.93
C GLN A 325 -1.42 -2.03 17.87
N ILE A 326 -0.61 -2.17 18.92
CA ILE A 326 0.74 -1.60 18.91
C ILE A 326 1.69 -2.63 18.30
N ASP A 327 2.45 -2.22 17.27
CA ASP A 327 3.52 -2.99 16.68
C ASP A 327 4.88 -2.52 17.17
N PHE A 328 5.77 -3.46 17.41
CA PHE A 328 7.16 -3.17 17.75
C PHE A 328 7.96 -2.87 16.49
N SER A 329 8.37 -1.63 16.32
CA SER A 329 9.30 -1.20 15.27
C SER A 329 10.72 -1.19 15.82
N GLY A 330 11.58 -2.06 15.29
CA GLY A 330 12.96 -2.20 15.73
C GLY A 330 13.88 -1.17 15.08
N ARG A 331 14.81 -1.63 14.25
CA ARG A 331 15.81 -0.78 13.59
C ARG A 331 15.27 -0.06 12.35
N ASP A 332 14.46 -0.75 11.55
CA ASP A 332 13.83 -0.25 10.32
C ASP A 332 12.32 -0.52 10.43
N MET A 333 11.51 0.41 9.96
CA MET A 333 10.05 0.27 9.94
C MET A 333 9.57 -0.54 8.74
N GLY A 334 10.43 -0.78 7.75
CA GLY A 334 10.10 -1.52 6.53
C GLY A 334 9.16 -0.78 5.58
N THR A 335 8.91 0.52 5.79
CA THR A 335 7.91 1.29 5.04
C THR A 335 8.36 2.73 4.80
N ASP A 336 7.54 3.51 4.08
CA ASP A 336 7.70 4.96 3.85
C ASP A 336 7.77 5.80 5.15
N GLY A 337 7.48 5.24 6.32
CA GLY A 337 7.69 5.89 7.62
C GLY A 337 9.14 6.29 7.89
N MET A 338 10.09 5.68 7.19
CA MET A 338 11.52 6.04 7.25
C MET A 338 11.89 7.22 6.34
N ALA A 339 10.99 7.68 5.46
CA ALA A 339 11.32 8.65 4.40
C ALA A 339 11.90 9.96 4.94
N ALA A 340 11.39 10.47 6.06
CA ALA A 340 11.91 11.69 6.67
C ALA A 340 13.35 11.51 7.16
N ALA A 341 13.63 10.41 7.85
CA ALA A 341 14.98 10.09 8.33
C ALA A 341 15.96 9.87 7.17
N LEU A 342 15.52 9.19 6.09
CA LEU A 342 16.32 8.97 4.90
C LEU A 342 16.60 10.28 4.13
N ALA A 343 15.62 11.18 4.07
CA ALA A 343 15.76 12.49 3.45
C ALA A 343 16.54 13.52 4.32
N GLY A 344 16.81 13.19 5.60
CA GLY A 344 17.42 14.13 6.54
C GLY A 344 16.49 15.30 6.91
N VAL A 345 15.18 15.08 6.91
CA VAL A 345 14.15 16.05 7.25
C VAL A 345 13.71 15.82 8.69
N ASP A 346 13.63 16.90 9.46
CA ASP A 346 13.18 16.90 10.87
C ASP A 346 11.65 16.87 10.91
N SER A 347 11.08 15.68 10.80
CA SER A 347 9.64 15.44 10.88
C SER A 347 9.32 14.47 12.00
N ALA A 348 8.23 14.70 12.71
CA ALA A 348 7.65 13.69 13.60
C ALA A 348 6.98 12.59 12.72
N ALA A 349 7.42 11.34 12.84
CA ALA A 349 6.93 10.25 11.99
C ALA A 349 6.15 9.19 12.79
N ILE A 350 5.18 8.55 12.15
CA ILE A 350 4.44 7.38 12.66
C ILE A 350 4.04 6.49 11.49
N THR A 351 3.97 5.17 11.71
CA THR A 351 3.45 4.21 10.73
C THR A 351 2.12 3.62 11.19
N ILE A 352 1.21 3.51 10.25
CA ILE A 352 -0.09 2.87 10.38
C ILE A 352 -0.10 1.66 9.46
N GLY A 353 -0.39 0.47 10.01
CA GLY A 353 -0.34 -0.77 9.24
C GLY A 353 -1.69 -1.49 9.18
N TYR A 354 -1.91 -2.23 8.09
CA TYR A 354 -3.07 -3.11 7.94
C TYR A 354 -2.59 -4.55 8.09
N PRO A 355 -3.05 -5.30 9.12
CA PRO A 355 -2.66 -6.70 9.24
C PRO A 355 -3.18 -7.51 8.06
N ILE A 356 -2.27 -8.06 7.26
CA ILE A 356 -2.61 -8.93 6.13
C ILE A 356 -1.94 -10.29 6.26
N ARG A 357 -2.49 -11.28 5.59
CA ARG A 357 -1.90 -12.62 5.47
C ARG A 357 -1.22 -12.78 4.12
N ASN A 358 -0.14 -13.53 4.11
CA ASN A 358 0.58 -13.95 2.90
C ASN A 358 1.09 -12.78 2.04
N MET A 359 1.60 -11.71 2.67
CA MET A 359 2.26 -10.60 1.98
C MET A 359 3.27 -11.11 0.95
N HIS A 360 3.36 -10.43 -0.21
CA HIS A 360 4.26 -10.79 -1.31
C HIS A 360 4.02 -12.19 -1.90
N THR A 361 2.79 -12.67 -1.84
CA THR A 361 2.39 -13.92 -2.53
C THR A 361 1.32 -13.66 -3.59
N SER A 362 0.90 -14.72 -4.25
CA SER A 362 -0.18 -14.65 -5.25
C SER A 362 -1.57 -14.40 -4.65
N SER A 363 -1.73 -14.42 -3.33
CA SER A 363 -3.04 -14.24 -2.69
C SER A 363 -2.85 -13.73 -1.27
N GLU A 364 -2.86 -12.43 -1.13
CA GLU A 364 -2.91 -11.74 0.14
C GLU A 364 -4.36 -11.65 0.61
N SER A 365 -4.58 -11.54 1.92
CA SER A 365 -5.94 -11.35 2.46
C SER A 365 -5.94 -10.36 3.62
N ALA A 366 -7.04 -9.61 3.74
CA ALA A 366 -7.21 -8.55 4.73
C ALA A 366 -8.65 -8.48 5.26
N HIS A 367 -8.85 -7.64 6.27
CA HIS A 367 -10.14 -7.38 6.89
C HIS A 367 -10.56 -5.93 6.66
N THR A 368 -11.79 -5.71 6.17
CA THR A 368 -12.28 -4.36 5.85
C THR A 368 -12.41 -3.47 7.08
N GLY A 369 -12.70 -4.07 8.25
CA GLY A 369 -12.82 -3.34 9.51
C GLY A 369 -11.50 -2.70 9.96
N ASP A 370 -10.36 -3.38 9.78
CA ASP A 370 -9.04 -2.83 10.13
C ASP A 370 -8.73 -1.60 9.28
N LEU A 371 -9.06 -1.68 7.99
CA LEU A 371 -8.87 -0.59 7.04
C LEU A 371 -9.78 0.61 7.37
N LEU A 372 -11.08 0.38 7.61
CA LEU A 372 -12.01 1.43 8.00
C LEU A 372 -11.64 2.07 9.34
N ALA A 373 -11.19 1.26 10.32
CA ALA A 373 -10.73 1.76 11.60
C ALA A 373 -9.54 2.73 11.43
N SER A 374 -8.55 2.38 10.60
CA SER A 374 -7.40 3.24 10.34
C SER A 374 -7.77 4.56 9.64
N ILE A 375 -8.65 4.50 8.63
CA ILE A 375 -9.15 5.69 7.91
C ILE A 375 -9.81 6.66 8.89
N HIS A 376 -10.70 6.14 9.74
CA HIS A 376 -11.37 6.96 10.75
C HIS A 376 -10.41 7.47 11.83
N ALA A 377 -9.47 6.65 12.29
CA ALA A 377 -8.48 7.05 13.29
C ALA A 377 -7.59 8.21 12.80
N ILE A 378 -7.11 8.13 11.56
CA ILE A 378 -6.29 9.20 10.96
C ILE A 378 -7.15 10.46 10.75
N ALA A 379 -8.38 10.33 10.27
CA ALA A 379 -9.28 11.48 10.11
C ALA A 379 -9.56 12.17 11.46
N GLU A 380 -9.83 11.41 12.53
CA GLU A 380 -10.03 11.96 13.89
C GLU A 380 -8.74 12.58 14.44
N LEU A 381 -7.56 12.01 14.16
CA LEU A 381 -6.28 12.61 14.53
C LEU A 381 -6.08 13.97 13.86
N LEU A 382 -6.44 14.10 12.57
CA LEU A 382 -6.35 15.38 11.86
C LEU A 382 -7.32 16.42 12.40
N ARG A 383 -8.55 16.03 12.76
CA ARG A 383 -9.51 16.89 13.46
C ARG A 383 -8.96 17.33 14.81
N HIS A 384 -8.40 16.39 15.58
CA HIS A 384 -7.76 16.68 16.86
C HIS A 384 -6.62 17.70 16.71
N PHE A 385 -5.77 17.56 15.68
CA PHE A 385 -4.70 18.50 15.40
C PHE A 385 -5.22 19.88 14.95
N ASN A 386 -6.31 19.90 14.18
CA ASN A 386 -6.96 21.16 13.81
C ASN A 386 -7.53 21.90 15.04
N ASP A 387 -8.10 21.17 15.97
CA ASP A 387 -8.73 21.72 17.20
C ASP A 387 -7.76 21.90 18.35
N PHE A 388 -6.49 21.51 18.20
CA PHE A 388 -5.46 21.61 19.22
C PHE A 388 -5.31 23.06 19.72
N ASN A 389 -4.76 23.26 20.92
CA ASN A 389 -4.57 24.59 21.52
C ASN A 389 -5.84 25.45 21.55
N ASN A 390 -6.96 24.88 21.99
CA ASN A 390 -8.28 25.55 22.02
C ASN A 390 -8.73 26.08 20.65
N GLY A 391 -8.55 25.31 19.60
CA GLY A 391 -8.97 25.63 18.23
C GLY A 391 -7.99 26.52 17.44
N ASN A 392 -6.75 26.65 17.93
CA ASN A 392 -5.69 27.37 17.19
C ASN A 392 -4.84 26.49 16.31
N GLY A 393 -5.05 25.17 16.37
CA GLY A 393 -4.28 24.16 15.65
C GLY A 393 -2.99 23.74 16.38
N ILE A 394 -2.48 22.57 16.00
CA ILE A 394 -1.17 22.10 16.45
C ILE A 394 -0.07 22.95 15.82
N THR A 395 0.98 23.24 16.60
CA THR A 395 2.12 24.03 16.15
C THR A 395 3.39 23.18 16.06
N ARG A 396 4.39 23.68 15.33
CA ARG A 396 5.72 23.07 15.31
C ARG A 396 6.38 23.00 16.70
N ASP A 397 6.05 23.94 17.57
CA ASP A 397 6.55 23.95 18.93
C ASP A 397 5.97 22.81 19.78
N ASP A 398 4.73 22.43 19.54
CA ASP A 398 4.13 21.26 20.20
C ASP A 398 4.84 19.96 19.77
N LEU A 399 5.35 19.87 18.52
CA LEU A 399 6.08 18.72 17.98
C LEU A 399 7.53 18.63 18.50
N LYS A 400 8.14 19.70 18.99
CA LYS A 400 9.53 19.70 19.52
C LYS A 400 9.72 18.74 20.69
N ASN A 401 8.64 18.34 21.35
CA ASN A 401 8.64 17.41 22.47
C ASN A 401 8.17 16.00 22.06
N SER A 402 8.27 15.68 20.78
CA SER A 402 7.76 14.41 20.22
C SER A 402 8.52 13.15 20.68
N HIS A 403 9.64 13.31 21.39
CA HIS A 403 10.38 12.22 22.02
C HIS A 403 10.26 12.27 23.55
N ILE A 404 10.43 11.10 24.18
CA ILE A 404 10.39 10.96 25.64
C ILE A 404 11.53 11.80 26.25
N ARG A 405 11.20 12.64 27.25
CA ARG A 405 12.17 13.39 28.04
C ARG A 405 12.56 12.61 29.27
N LEU A 406 13.85 12.36 29.44
CA LEU A 406 14.40 11.65 30.60
C LEU A 406 14.50 12.52 31.86
N ASP A 407 14.41 13.82 31.72
CA ASP A 407 14.45 14.80 32.83
C ASP A 407 13.19 14.76 33.73
N ASN A 408 12.19 14.00 33.38
CA ASN A 408 10.97 13.75 34.16
C ASN A 408 10.90 12.35 34.79
N LEU A 409 11.99 11.58 34.75
CA LEU A 409 12.06 10.23 35.34
C LEU A 409 12.59 10.27 36.78
#